data_e4a8e8bb26ab7f2139282a9915732c73
#
_entry.id   e4a8e8bb26ab7f2139282a9915732c73
#
_cell.length_a   1.000
_cell.length_b   1.000
_cell.length_c   1.000
_cell.angle_alpha   90.00
_cell.angle_beta   90.00
_cell.angle_gamma   90.00
#
_symmetry.space_group_name_H-M   'P 1'
#
loop_
_entity.id
_entity.type
_entity.pdbx_description
1 polymer ?
#
loop_
_entity_poly.entity_id
_entity_poly.type
_entity_poly.pdbx_seq_one_letter_code
_entity_poly.pdbx_strand_id
1 'polypeptide(L)'
;MDVKRQTCQSCRSIDVRNLIVRGDRGEQTIFVRCAHCKELVARYELKNYYHHGKGIESYLRANGRHNSESGREWMKAFEDSQQRAMMGYDEALRFLSEHQKEV
;
A
#
# COMPACT_ATOMS: atom_id res chain seq x y z
N MET A 1 17.24 -5.61 1.76
CA MET A 1 16.07 -4.74 1.73
C MET A 1 16.39 -3.44 1.01
N ASP A 2 15.47 -2.97 0.20
CA ASP A 2 15.64 -1.73 -0.54
C ASP A 2 14.44 -0.83 -0.25
N VAL A 3 14.70 0.35 0.33
CA VAL A 3 13.66 1.29 0.70
C VAL A 3 13.90 2.59 -0.02
N LYS A 4 12.93 3.02 -0.81
CA LYS A 4 13.05 4.22 -1.63
C LYS A 4 11.86 5.14 -1.45
N ARG A 5 12.10 6.43 -1.58
CA ARG A 5 11.03 7.41 -1.66
C ARG A 5 10.70 7.67 -3.11
N GLN A 6 9.41 7.83 -3.38
CA GLN A 6 8.97 8.21 -4.72
C GLN A 6 9.39 9.64 -5.00
N THR A 7 9.93 9.85 -6.17
CA THR A 7 10.41 11.16 -6.61
C THR A 7 9.87 11.46 -8.00
N CYS A 8 9.37 12.65 -8.21
CA CYS A 8 8.91 13.09 -9.52
C CYS A 8 10.11 13.30 -10.45
N GLN A 9 10.06 12.68 -11.61
CA GLN A 9 11.14 12.83 -12.60
C GLN A 9 11.18 14.21 -13.23
N SER A 10 10.04 14.88 -13.29
CA SER A 10 9.94 16.19 -13.95
C SER A 10 10.46 17.33 -13.09
N CYS A 11 10.04 17.39 -11.82
CA CYS A 11 10.39 18.51 -10.94
C CYS A 11 11.22 18.12 -9.73
N ARG A 12 11.51 16.84 -9.57
CA ARG A 12 12.33 16.30 -8.49
C ARG A 12 11.71 16.41 -7.10
N SER A 13 10.43 16.75 -7.00
CA SER A 13 9.74 16.83 -5.72
C SER A 13 9.55 15.44 -5.13
N ILE A 14 9.62 15.31 -3.81
CA ILE A 14 9.27 14.09 -3.10
C ILE A 14 7.85 14.15 -2.55
N ASP A 15 7.14 15.24 -2.77
CA ASP A 15 5.76 15.38 -2.30
C ASP A 15 4.82 14.75 -3.33
N VAL A 16 4.37 13.55 -3.02
CA VAL A 16 3.52 12.78 -3.92
C VAL A 16 2.21 12.43 -3.23
N ARG A 17 1.19 12.17 -4.04
CA ARG A 17 -0.13 11.78 -3.57
C ARG A 17 -0.55 10.49 -4.26
N ASN A 18 -1.25 9.64 -3.54
CA ASN A 18 -1.73 8.39 -4.09
C ASN A 18 -3.21 8.46 -4.39
N LEU A 19 -3.57 7.99 -5.59
CA LEU A 19 -4.95 7.82 -5.98
C LEU A 19 -5.20 6.34 -6.14
N ILE A 20 -6.17 5.82 -5.39
CA ILE A 20 -6.52 4.40 -5.47
C ILE A 20 -7.76 4.27 -6.33
N VAL A 21 -7.62 3.53 -7.42
CA VAL A 21 -8.73 3.29 -8.34
C VAL A 21 -9.14 1.83 -8.20
N ARG A 22 -10.43 1.60 -7.95
CA ARG A 22 -10.99 0.26 -7.85
C ARG A 22 -11.77 -0.06 -9.11
N GLY A 23 -11.48 -1.21 -9.70
CA GLY A 23 -12.21 -1.67 -10.85
C GLY A 23 -13.46 -2.45 -10.46
N ASP A 24 -14.28 -2.77 -11.45
CA ASP A 24 -15.55 -3.46 -11.24
C ASP A 24 -15.39 -4.86 -10.68
N ARG A 25 -14.23 -5.47 -10.91
CA ARG A 25 -13.94 -6.85 -10.46
C ARG A 25 -13.12 -6.88 -9.19
N GLY A 26 -12.98 -5.75 -8.51
CA GLY A 26 -12.24 -5.67 -7.26
C GLY A 26 -10.75 -5.43 -7.41
N GLU A 27 -10.26 -5.33 -8.64
CA GLU A 27 -8.87 -4.99 -8.86
C GLU A 27 -8.59 -3.56 -8.41
N GLN A 28 -7.39 -3.33 -7.92
CA GLN A 28 -7.01 -2.03 -7.42
C GLN A 28 -5.72 -1.55 -8.08
N THR A 29 -5.73 -0.30 -8.49
CA THR A 29 -4.57 0.35 -9.09
C THR A 29 -4.25 1.59 -8.31
N ILE A 30 -2.98 1.79 -8.01
CA ILE A 30 -2.51 3.03 -7.39
C ILE A 30 -1.77 3.85 -8.41
N PHE A 31 -2.22 5.09 -8.56
CA PHE A 31 -1.49 6.10 -9.32
C PHE A 31 -0.82 7.04 -8.35
N VAL A 32 0.48 7.20 -8.47
CA VAL A 32 1.25 8.12 -7.67
C VAL A 32 1.45 9.39 -8.49
N ARG A 33 0.98 10.49 -7.96
CA ARG A 33 1.00 11.77 -8.64
C ARG A 33 1.85 12.77 -7.87
N CYS A 34 2.58 13.59 -8.59
CA CYS A 34 3.31 14.69 -7.95
C CYS A 34 2.31 15.74 -7.46
N ALA A 35 2.42 16.12 -6.18
CA ALA A 35 1.55 17.15 -5.62
C ALA A 35 1.92 18.54 -6.14
N HIS A 36 3.15 18.71 -6.60
CA HIS A 36 3.67 19.99 -7.05
C HIS A 36 3.36 20.28 -8.52
N CYS A 37 3.81 19.42 -9.44
CA CYS A 37 3.63 19.67 -10.86
C CYS A 37 2.50 18.87 -11.50
N LYS A 38 1.85 17.98 -10.74
CA LYS A 38 0.69 17.20 -11.17
C LYS A 38 1.01 16.10 -12.19
N GLU A 39 2.26 15.87 -12.47
CA GLU A 39 2.64 14.79 -13.38
C GLU A 39 2.47 13.42 -12.75
N LEU A 40 2.24 12.42 -13.57
CA LEU A 40 2.21 11.03 -13.11
C LEU A 40 3.62 10.61 -12.74
N VAL A 41 3.77 10.06 -11.54
CA VAL A 41 5.07 9.58 -11.06
C VAL A 41 5.19 8.07 -11.25
N ALA A 42 4.16 7.32 -10.87
CA ALA A 42 4.20 5.87 -10.94
C ALA A 42 2.80 5.29 -10.94
N ARG A 43 2.69 4.06 -11.41
CA ARG A 43 1.46 3.29 -11.35
C ARG A 43 1.82 1.88 -10.92
N TYR A 44 1.05 1.31 -10.00
CA TYR A 44 1.20 -0.09 -9.69
C TYR A 44 -0.15 -0.72 -9.31
N GLU A 45 -0.21 -2.02 -9.47
CA GLU A 45 -1.42 -2.78 -9.21
C GLU A 45 -1.27 -3.54 -7.90
N LEU A 46 -2.35 -3.59 -7.13
CA LEU A 46 -2.34 -4.25 -5.84
C LEU A 46 -2.99 -5.62 -5.95
N LYS A 47 -2.31 -6.62 -5.41
CA LYS A 47 -2.92 -7.94 -5.24
C LYS A 47 -3.62 -8.03 -3.89
N ASN A 48 -3.01 -7.49 -2.87
CA ASN A 48 -3.56 -7.46 -1.52
C ASN A 48 -3.46 -6.05 -0.98
N TYR A 49 -4.47 -5.64 -0.27
CA TYR A 49 -4.50 -4.29 0.30
C TYR A 49 -4.79 -4.38 1.79
N TYR A 50 -3.99 -3.68 2.56
CA TYR A 50 -4.19 -3.52 3.98
C TYR A 50 -4.14 -2.03 4.31
N HIS A 51 -5.18 -1.54 4.98
CA HIS A 51 -5.21 -0.17 5.46
C HIS A 51 -5.12 -0.20 6.98
N HIS A 52 -4.03 0.30 7.51
CA HIS A 52 -3.79 0.26 8.95
C HIS A 52 -4.83 1.10 9.70
N GLY A 53 -5.33 0.57 10.80
CA GLY A 53 -6.33 1.25 11.62
C GLY A 53 -7.77 1.00 11.21
N LYS A 54 -7.99 0.32 10.09
CA LYS A 54 -9.34 -0.05 9.67
C LYS A 54 -9.63 -1.51 10.01
N GLY A 55 -10.89 -1.81 10.26
CA GLY A 55 -11.30 -3.14 10.69
C GLY A 55 -11.42 -4.14 9.55
N ILE A 56 -11.84 -5.35 9.92
CA ILE A 56 -11.95 -6.46 8.98
C ILE A 56 -12.92 -6.19 7.84
N GLU A 57 -13.97 -5.42 8.08
CA GLU A 57 -14.94 -5.11 7.01
C GLU A 57 -14.28 -4.35 5.87
N SER A 58 -13.43 -3.39 6.21
CA SER A 58 -12.69 -2.64 5.21
C SER A 58 -11.73 -3.55 4.45
N TYR A 59 -11.08 -4.45 5.16
CA TYR A 59 -10.18 -5.43 4.56
C TYR A 59 -10.92 -6.32 3.58
N LEU A 60 -12.08 -6.82 3.96
CA LEU A 60 -12.90 -7.67 3.10
C LEU A 60 -13.35 -6.94 1.85
N ARG A 61 -13.74 -5.68 1.97
CA ARG A 61 -14.13 -4.88 0.81
C ARG A 61 -12.98 -4.68 -0.16
N ALA A 62 -11.80 -4.43 0.38
CA ALA A 62 -10.62 -4.15 -0.44
C ALA A 62 -10.10 -5.40 -1.16
N ASN A 63 -10.19 -6.57 -0.52
CA ASN A 63 -9.60 -7.79 -1.04
C ASN A 63 -10.62 -8.78 -1.61
N GLY A 64 -11.87 -8.36 -1.68
CA GLY A 64 -12.95 -9.20 -2.19
C GLY A 64 -13.40 -10.23 -1.18
N ARG A 65 -14.53 -10.85 -1.45
CA ARG A 65 -15.08 -11.92 -0.62
C ARG A 65 -15.23 -13.16 -1.47
N HIS A 66 -14.76 -14.28 -0.95
CA HIS A 66 -14.95 -15.56 -1.58
C HIS A 66 -15.97 -16.36 -0.77
N ASN A 67 -17.04 -16.78 -1.43
CA ASN A 67 -18.12 -17.49 -0.75
C ASN A 67 -17.68 -18.81 -0.17
N SER A 68 -16.60 -19.38 -0.71
CA SER A 68 -16.09 -20.65 -0.25
C SER A 68 -15.24 -20.57 1.02
N GLU A 69 -14.90 -19.36 1.46
CA GLU A 69 -14.06 -19.20 2.63
C GLU A 69 -14.90 -18.87 3.86
N SER A 70 -14.50 -19.45 4.99
CA SER A 70 -15.17 -19.21 6.25
C SER A 70 -14.75 -17.85 6.86
N GLY A 71 -15.60 -17.35 7.76
CA GLY A 71 -15.27 -16.14 8.51
C GLY A 71 -13.98 -16.26 9.31
N ARG A 72 -13.69 -17.47 9.80
CA ARG A 72 -12.47 -17.75 10.54
C ARG A 72 -11.24 -17.59 9.66
N GLU A 73 -11.31 -18.08 8.44
CA GLU A 73 -10.22 -17.95 7.48
C GLU A 73 -9.97 -16.50 7.11
N TRP A 74 -11.02 -15.74 6.92
CA TRP A 74 -10.92 -14.32 6.64
C TRP A 74 -10.32 -13.54 7.82
N MET A 75 -10.74 -13.89 9.04
CA MET A 75 -10.20 -13.24 10.22
C MET A 75 -8.71 -13.51 10.36
N LYS A 76 -8.31 -14.75 10.12
CA LYS A 76 -6.89 -15.10 10.17
C LYS A 76 -6.09 -14.36 9.10
N ALA A 77 -6.62 -14.27 7.88
CA ALA A 77 -5.96 -13.55 6.82
C ALA A 77 -5.78 -12.07 7.16
N PHE A 78 -6.81 -11.48 7.77
CA PHE A 78 -6.74 -10.09 8.20
C PHE A 78 -5.69 -9.89 9.29
N GLU A 79 -5.66 -10.75 10.30
CA GLU A 79 -4.68 -10.66 11.37
C GLU A 79 -3.26 -10.86 10.86
N ASP A 80 -3.07 -11.81 9.95
CA ASP A 80 -1.76 -12.04 9.34
C ASP A 80 -1.31 -10.84 8.51
N SER A 81 -2.22 -10.22 7.77
CA SER A 81 -1.92 -9.00 7.00
C SER A 81 -1.53 -7.85 7.91
N GLN A 82 -2.25 -7.70 9.01
CA GLN A 82 -1.98 -6.65 9.99
C GLN A 82 -0.58 -6.82 10.59
N GLN A 83 -0.26 -8.04 10.99
CA GLN A 83 1.03 -8.35 11.59
C GLN A 83 2.17 -8.14 10.60
N ARG A 84 2.00 -8.60 9.36
CA ARG A 84 3.01 -8.42 8.33
C ARG A 84 3.23 -6.94 8.01
N ALA A 85 2.15 -6.17 7.99
CA ALA A 85 2.26 -4.73 7.74
C ALA A 85 3.08 -4.05 8.83
N MET A 86 2.81 -4.36 10.10
CA MET A 86 3.53 -3.79 11.22
C MET A 86 5.01 -4.17 11.19
N MET A 87 5.28 -5.45 10.99
CA MET A 87 6.65 -5.95 10.97
C MET A 87 7.44 -5.36 9.79
N GLY A 88 6.82 -5.33 8.61
CA GLY A 88 7.46 -4.77 7.43
C GLY A 88 7.73 -3.29 7.58
N TYR A 89 6.80 -2.55 8.14
CA TYR A 89 6.96 -1.13 8.37
C TYR A 89 8.08 -0.85 9.37
N ASP A 90 8.10 -1.57 10.49
CA ASP A 90 9.13 -1.40 11.50
C ASP A 90 10.51 -1.71 10.94
N GLU A 91 10.59 -2.74 10.11
CA GLU A 91 11.84 -3.11 9.47
C GLU A 91 12.30 -2.05 8.49
N ALA A 92 11.38 -1.49 7.70
CA ALA A 92 11.71 -0.42 6.76
C ALA A 92 12.20 0.83 7.48
N LEU A 93 11.55 1.20 8.59
CA LEU A 93 11.98 2.35 9.38
C LEU A 93 13.38 2.14 9.96
N ARG A 94 13.66 0.94 10.42
CA ARG A 94 14.96 0.60 10.95
C ARG A 94 16.04 0.70 9.87
N PHE A 95 15.73 0.20 8.69
CA PHE A 95 16.63 0.29 7.54
C PHE A 95 16.96 1.75 7.21
N LEU A 96 15.94 2.60 7.13
CA LEU A 96 16.14 4.02 6.84
C LEU A 96 16.99 4.70 7.91
N SER A 97 16.73 4.37 9.18
CA SER A 97 17.48 4.94 10.30
C SER A 97 18.95 4.58 10.23
N GLU A 98 19.27 3.33 9.91
CA GLU A 98 20.64 2.86 9.85
C GLU A 98 21.42 3.41 8.66
N HIS A 99 20.75 3.61 7.55
CA HIS A 99 21.42 4.05 6.31
C HIS A 99 21.35 5.54 6.09
N GLN A 100 20.30 6.19 6.59
CA GLN A 100 20.11 7.64 6.55
C GLN A 100 20.29 8.24 5.15
N LYS A 101 20.01 7.46 4.12
CA LYS A 101 20.11 7.94 2.76
C LYS A 101 18.75 8.16 2.16
N GLU A 102 18.59 9.33 1.58
CA GLU A 102 17.41 9.61 0.81
C GLU A 102 17.60 9.16 -0.62
N VAL A 103 16.55 8.63 -1.18
CA VAL A 103 16.61 8.08 -2.53
C VAL A 103 15.61 8.76 -3.41
#